data_3b59ed029eb184bea05a0f32169053d9
#
_entry.id   3b59ed029eb184bea05a0f32169053d9
#
_cell.length_a   1.000
_cell.length_b   1.000
_cell.length_c   1.000
_cell.angle_alpha   90.00
_cell.angle_beta   90.00
_cell.angle_gamma   90.00
#
_symmetry.space_group_name_H-M   'P 1'
#
loop_
_entity.id
_entity.type
_entity.pdbx_description
1 polymer ?
#
loop_
_entity_poly.entity_id
_entity_poly.type
_entity_poly.pdbx_seq_one_letter_code
_entity_poly.pdbx_strand_id
1 'polypeptide(L)'
;ELKEGKFTFKGEVDQPLLFGLATEDMNYPVQFFVENTNMDVRISNDGETITVRNSPVNTIFQENAEKVFEEGYDIDSLITKYPASPAAAFYLYRYFTYQLPLDELKATRAKISSELAGCPYVKDLDGIIKQLENVQIGKVAPEFSLPDTAGVSVSLSDFRGKYVLLDFWASWCPPCRRENPNVVKAFNEYKDKNFTIVGISLDKDKSKWMKAIADDNLAWTHLSDLKYWDSEIPALYGVRGIPANVLLDPDGLIVAKNITGEDLHKKLKEVIK
;
A
#
# COMPACT_ATOMS: atom_id res chain seq x y z
N GLU A 1 20.79 -19.19 22.87
CA GLU A 1 21.68 -18.67 23.92
C GLU A 1 22.93 -18.03 23.27
N LEU A 2 23.27 -16.80 23.66
CA LEU A 2 24.43 -16.10 23.16
C LEU A 2 25.67 -16.55 24.02
N LYS A 3 26.68 -17.14 23.39
CA LYS A 3 27.93 -17.51 24.05
C LYS A 3 29.11 -16.86 23.33
N GLU A 4 29.89 -16.06 24.04
CA GLU A 4 31.07 -15.36 23.49
C GLU A 4 30.76 -14.59 22.20
N GLY A 5 29.61 -13.92 22.14
CA GLY A 5 29.17 -13.21 20.94
C GLY A 5 28.71 -14.09 19.76
N LYS A 6 28.54 -15.39 19.99
CA LYS A 6 28.10 -16.35 18.96
C LYS A 6 26.76 -16.95 19.27
N PHE A 7 25.98 -17.15 18.23
CA PHE A 7 24.70 -17.86 18.27
C PHE A 7 24.62 -18.92 17.16
N THR A 8 23.80 -19.93 17.36
CA THR A 8 23.53 -20.94 16.35
C THR A 8 22.03 -21.24 16.35
N PHE A 9 21.40 -21.15 15.20
CA PHE A 9 20.06 -21.65 14.96
C PHE A 9 20.11 -22.88 14.07
N LYS A 10 19.24 -23.85 14.34
CA LYS A 10 19.03 -25.02 13.50
C LYS A 10 17.54 -25.17 13.24
N GLY A 11 17.16 -25.39 12.00
CA GLY A 11 15.77 -25.55 11.59
C GLY A 11 15.69 -25.75 10.11
N GLU A 12 14.46 -25.91 9.63
CA GLU A 12 14.12 -26.01 8.22
C GLU A 12 13.02 -24.98 7.90
N VAL A 13 13.03 -24.48 6.69
CA VAL A 13 12.00 -23.63 6.13
C VAL A 13 11.49 -24.25 4.84
N ASP A 14 10.19 -24.17 4.59
CA ASP A 14 9.59 -24.72 3.35
C ASP A 14 10.11 -23.98 2.12
N GLN A 15 10.46 -22.71 2.31
CA GLN A 15 11.02 -21.83 1.28
C GLN A 15 11.76 -20.66 1.94
N PRO A 16 12.68 -19.98 1.21
CA PRO A 16 13.37 -18.82 1.75
C PRO A 16 12.38 -17.68 2.09
N LEU A 17 12.43 -17.22 3.34
CA LEU A 17 11.61 -16.10 3.85
C LEU A 17 12.49 -15.08 4.56
N LEU A 18 12.03 -13.83 4.56
CA LEU A 18 12.68 -12.74 5.27
C LEU A 18 12.32 -12.80 6.75
N PHE A 19 13.35 -12.88 7.60
CA PHE A 19 13.24 -12.86 9.05
C PHE A 19 13.94 -11.64 9.62
N GLY A 20 13.48 -11.21 10.78
CA GLY A 20 14.15 -10.20 11.61
C GLY A 20 14.86 -10.86 12.79
N LEU A 21 16.11 -10.48 13.03
CA LEU A 21 16.84 -10.82 14.23
C LEU A 21 17.11 -9.56 15.05
N ALA A 22 16.70 -9.58 16.31
CA ALA A 22 16.95 -8.49 17.24
C ALA A 22 17.49 -9.02 18.56
N THR A 23 18.33 -8.24 19.23
CA THR A 23 18.69 -8.40 20.65
C THR A 23 17.99 -7.28 21.44
N GLU A 24 18.00 -7.37 22.76
CA GLU A 24 17.38 -6.37 23.64
C GLU A 24 17.95 -4.96 23.45
N ASP A 25 19.21 -4.87 23.00
CA ASP A 25 19.93 -3.60 22.82
C ASP A 25 19.72 -2.99 21.41
N MET A 26 19.06 -3.69 20.48
CA MET A 26 18.86 -3.23 19.10
C MET A 26 17.58 -2.42 18.97
N ASN A 27 17.67 -1.22 18.38
CA ASN A 27 16.49 -0.38 18.10
C ASN A 27 15.57 -1.00 17.04
N TYR A 28 16.15 -1.68 16.06
CA TYR A 28 15.42 -2.34 14.97
C TYR A 28 16.03 -3.71 14.68
N PRO A 29 15.21 -4.71 14.28
CA PRO A 29 15.75 -6.00 13.86
C PRO A 29 16.52 -5.88 12.55
N VAL A 30 17.69 -6.53 12.49
CA VAL A 30 18.35 -6.76 11.20
C VAL A 30 17.61 -7.82 10.42
N GLN A 31 17.44 -7.61 9.11
CA GLN A 31 16.64 -8.47 8.26
C GLN A 31 17.50 -9.28 7.30
N PHE A 32 17.19 -10.56 7.15
CA PHE A 32 17.83 -11.45 6.19
C PHE A 32 16.90 -12.62 5.83
N PHE A 33 17.13 -13.21 4.67
CA PHE A 33 16.42 -14.41 4.26
C PHE A 33 17.00 -15.63 4.99
N VAL A 34 16.13 -16.45 5.57
CA VAL A 34 16.49 -17.79 6.06
C VAL A 34 16.18 -18.79 4.96
N GLU A 35 17.17 -19.62 4.60
CA GLU A 35 17.07 -20.69 3.62
C GLU A 35 17.79 -21.95 4.11
N ASN A 36 17.49 -23.12 3.54
CA ASN A 36 18.04 -24.40 3.98
C ASN A 36 19.49 -24.62 3.54
N THR A 37 20.39 -23.73 3.98
CA THR A 37 21.83 -23.80 3.76
C THR A 37 22.58 -23.51 5.06
N ASN A 38 23.88 -23.82 5.09
CA ASN A 38 24.75 -23.43 6.22
C ASN A 38 25.15 -21.97 6.07
N MET A 39 24.31 -21.06 6.53
CA MET A 39 24.56 -19.62 6.47
C MET A 39 25.54 -19.17 7.59
N ASP A 40 26.49 -18.30 7.25
CA ASP A 40 27.31 -17.55 8.19
C ASP A 40 26.76 -16.12 8.30
N VAL A 41 26.17 -15.81 9.45
CA VAL A 41 25.51 -14.52 9.71
C VAL A 41 26.41 -13.73 10.68
N ARG A 42 26.79 -12.51 10.29
CA ARG A 42 27.57 -11.58 11.10
C ARG A 42 26.82 -10.27 11.23
N ILE A 43 26.64 -9.85 12.46
CA ILE A 43 26.07 -8.56 12.81
C ILE A 43 27.21 -7.67 13.32
N SER A 44 27.25 -6.42 12.89
CA SER A 44 28.23 -5.43 13.39
C SER A 44 28.01 -5.15 14.88
N ASN A 45 29.07 -4.65 15.55
CA ASN A 45 29.01 -4.39 16.99
C ASN A 45 27.97 -3.32 17.39
N ASP A 46 27.65 -2.42 16.49
CA ASP A 46 26.59 -1.42 16.66
C ASP A 46 25.17 -1.96 16.41
N GLY A 47 25.05 -3.20 15.88
CA GLY A 47 23.77 -3.83 15.54
C GLY A 47 23.11 -3.28 14.28
N GLU A 48 23.77 -2.39 13.53
CA GLU A 48 23.14 -1.70 12.39
C GLU A 48 23.29 -2.46 11.07
N THR A 49 24.39 -3.22 10.90
CA THR A 49 24.65 -3.91 9.65
C THR A 49 24.73 -5.41 9.82
N ILE A 50 24.28 -6.12 8.78
CA ILE A 50 24.32 -7.58 8.71
C ILE A 50 25.04 -8.03 7.44
N THR A 51 25.90 -9.03 7.58
CA THR A 51 26.48 -9.74 6.43
C THR A 51 26.09 -11.20 6.51
N VAL A 52 25.50 -11.72 5.45
CA VAL A 52 25.13 -13.13 5.32
C VAL A 52 25.93 -13.76 4.20
N ARG A 53 26.65 -14.84 4.49
CA ARG A 53 27.46 -15.61 3.53
C ARG A 53 26.85 -16.99 3.31
N ASN A 54 27.22 -17.63 2.23
CA ASN A 54 26.74 -18.95 1.80
C ASN A 54 25.22 -18.99 1.58
N SER A 55 24.65 -17.87 1.09
CA SER A 55 23.23 -17.68 0.82
C SER A 55 23.05 -16.91 -0.48
N PRO A 56 22.74 -17.57 -1.59
CA PRO A 56 22.47 -16.91 -2.87
C PRO A 56 21.33 -15.89 -2.78
N VAL A 57 20.27 -16.19 -2.01
CA VAL A 57 19.13 -15.28 -1.83
C VAL A 57 19.56 -14.01 -1.11
N ASN A 58 20.35 -14.13 -0.02
CA ASN A 58 20.86 -12.96 0.71
C ASN A 58 21.89 -12.16 -0.09
N THR A 59 22.64 -12.78 -0.97
CA THR A 59 23.55 -12.04 -1.86
C THR A 59 22.73 -11.07 -2.73
N ILE A 60 21.67 -11.54 -3.37
CA ILE A 60 20.78 -10.69 -4.17
C ILE A 60 20.09 -9.64 -3.31
N PHE A 61 19.64 -10.02 -2.12
CA PHE A 61 18.98 -9.11 -1.19
C PHE A 61 19.93 -7.98 -0.76
N GLN A 62 21.12 -8.29 -0.27
CA GLN A 62 22.06 -7.30 0.24
C GLN A 62 22.62 -6.40 -0.88
N GLU A 63 22.93 -6.94 -2.06
CA GLU A 63 23.41 -6.15 -3.20
C GLU A 63 22.41 -5.09 -3.70
N ASN A 64 21.13 -5.25 -3.39
CA ASN A 64 20.06 -4.36 -3.86
C ASN A 64 19.40 -3.57 -2.71
N ALA A 65 19.78 -3.79 -1.45
CA ALA A 65 19.12 -3.21 -0.28
C ALA A 65 19.02 -1.67 -0.30
N GLU A 66 20.06 -0.99 -0.79
CA GLU A 66 20.10 0.46 -0.93
C GLU A 66 19.63 0.90 -2.32
N LYS A 67 20.00 0.16 -3.35
CA LYS A 67 19.73 0.52 -4.76
C LYS A 67 18.25 0.60 -5.08
N VAL A 68 17.41 -0.24 -4.48
CA VAL A 68 15.95 -0.24 -4.72
C VAL A 68 15.27 1.07 -4.32
N PHE A 69 15.97 1.96 -3.60
CA PHE A 69 15.49 3.29 -3.22
C PHE A 69 16.08 4.42 -4.10
N GLU A 70 16.99 4.08 -5.01
CA GLU A 70 17.53 5.06 -5.97
C GLU A 70 16.46 5.43 -7.00
N GLU A 71 16.43 6.70 -7.40
CA GLU A 71 15.52 7.17 -8.44
C GLU A 71 15.81 6.46 -9.77
N GLY A 72 14.76 5.92 -10.41
CA GLY A 72 14.88 5.20 -11.67
C GLY A 72 15.42 3.78 -11.57
N TYR A 73 15.46 3.18 -10.37
CA TYR A 73 15.84 1.78 -10.22
C TYR A 73 14.96 0.85 -11.05
N ASP A 74 15.60 0.03 -11.88
CA ASP A 74 14.91 -0.90 -12.79
C ASP A 74 14.68 -2.27 -12.15
N ILE A 75 13.54 -2.42 -11.48
CA ILE A 75 13.12 -3.69 -10.87
C ILE A 75 12.86 -4.78 -11.93
N ASP A 76 12.46 -4.42 -13.14
CA ASP A 76 12.21 -5.37 -14.21
C ASP A 76 13.49 -6.08 -14.65
N SER A 77 14.61 -5.37 -14.71
CA SER A 77 15.93 -5.94 -14.93
C SER A 77 16.36 -6.88 -13.80
N LEU A 78 16.07 -6.55 -12.53
CA LEU A 78 16.36 -7.45 -11.40
C LEU A 78 15.58 -8.78 -11.52
N ILE A 79 14.27 -8.71 -11.78
CA ILE A 79 13.43 -9.89 -11.96
C ILE A 79 13.88 -10.71 -13.17
N THR A 80 14.20 -10.04 -14.28
CA THR A 80 14.69 -10.71 -15.50
C THR A 80 15.99 -11.48 -15.26
N LYS A 81 16.90 -10.90 -14.46
CA LYS A 81 18.19 -11.53 -14.11
C LYS A 81 18.05 -12.67 -13.10
N TYR A 82 17.09 -12.56 -12.18
CA TYR A 82 16.91 -13.51 -11.08
C TYR A 82 15.44 -13.97 -10.94
N PRO A 83 14.85 -14.61 -11.97
CA PRO A 83 13.42 -14.92 -11.99
C PRO A 83 12.95 -15.91 -10.91
N ALA A 84 13.85 -16.75 -10.41
CA ALA A 84 13.58 -17.70 -9.33
C ALA A 84 14.06 -17.22 -7.95
N SER A 85 14.36 -15.92 -7.79
CA SER A 85 14.82 -15.40 -6.51
C SER A 85 13.67 -14.88 -5.64
N PRO A 86 13.45 -15.46 -4.43
CA PRO A 86 12.50 -14.90 -3.46
C PRO A 86 12.84 -13.46 -3.03
N ALA A 87 14.12 -13.07 -3.00
CA ALA A 87 14.52 -11.70 -2.69
C ALA A 87 14.10 -10.71 -3.79
N ALA A 88 14.26 -11.07 -5.06
CA ALA A 88 13.80 -10.25 -6.17
C ALA A 88 12.25 -10.10 -6.16
N ALA A 89 11.54 -11.21 -5.93
CA ALA A 89 10.08 -11.20 -5.78
C ALA A 89 9.63 -10.35 -4.58
N PHE A 90 10.34 -10.42 -3.44
CA PHE A 90 10.08 -9.57 -2.28
C PHE A 90 10.21 -8.08 -2.62
N TYR A 91 11.27 -7.67 -3.34
CA TYR A 91 11.47 -6.28 -3.73
C TYR A 91 10.33 -5.79 -4.60
N LEU A 92 9.94 -6.54 -5.64
CA LEU A 92 8.81 -6.19 -6.50
C LEU A 92 7.52 -6.02 -5.67
N TYR A 93 7.20 -7.00 -4.83
CA TYR A 93 6.03 -6.97 -3.96
C TYR A 93 6.06 -5.79 -2.98
N ARG A 94 7.19 -5.60 -2.27
CA ARG A 94 7.27 -4.68 -1.14
C ARG A 94 7.34 -3.23 -1.54
N TYR A 95 8.06 -2.90 -2.63
CA TYR A 95 8.41 -1.52 -2.96
C TYR A 95 7.87 -1.02 -4.29
N PHE A 96 7.53 -1.91 -5.24
CA PHE A 96 7.17 -1.48 -6.58
C PHE A 96 5.68 -1.66 -6.94
N THR A 97 4.91 -2.37 -6.14
CA THR A 97 3.47 -2.57 -6.40
C THR A 97 2.63 -1.28 -6.38
N TYR A 98 3.13 -0.19 -5.81
CA TYR A 98 2.48 1.12 -5.79
C TYR A 98 3.20 2.17 -6.65
N GLN A 99 4.35 1.82 -7.23
CA GLN A 99 5.12 2.70 -8.11
C GLN A 99 4.83 2.39 -9.58
N LEU A 100 4.70 1.11 -9.93
CA LEU A 100 4.49 0.68 -11.31
C LEU A 100 3.01 0.77 -11.71
N PRO A 101 2.72 1.23 -12.95
CA PRO A 101 1.44 1.04 -13.59
C PRO A 101 1.05 -0.45 -13.62
N LEU A 102 -0.25 -0.75 -13.58
CA LEU A 102 -0.71 -2.14 -13.49
C LEU A 102 -0.19 -3.03 -14.63
N ASP A 103 -0.14 -2.52 -15.85
CA ASP A 103 0.32 -3.30 -17.01
C ASP A 103 1.81 -3.64 -16.91
N GLU A 104 2.63 -2.70 -16.44
CA GLU A 104 4.05 -2.92 -16.19
C GLU A 104 4.25 -3.90 -15.03
N LEU A 105 3.48 -3.74 -13.93
CA LEU A 105 3.52 -4.66 -12.80
C LEU A 105 3.18 -6.10 -13.23
N LYS A 106 2.16 -6.28 -14.08
CA LYS A 106 1.77 -7.58 -14.64
C LYS A 106 2.86 -8.16 -15.55
N ALA A 107 3.45 -7.32 -16.40
CA ALA A 107 4.53 -7.75 -17.30
C ALA A 107 5.76 -8.21 -16.51
N THR A 108 6.17 -7.47 -15.50
CA THR A 108 7.29 -7.82 -14.61
C THR A 108 6.97 -9.08 -13.79
N ARG A 109 5.72 -9.18 -13.23
CA ARG A 109 5.26 -10.39 -12.53
C ARG A 109 5.31 -11.64 -13.39
N ALA A 110 4.97 -11.53 -14.67
CA ALA A 110 4.98 -12.67 -15.60
C ALA A 110 6.38 -13.28 -15.83
N LYS A 111 7.45 -12.54 -15.52
CA LYS A 111 8.84 -13.02 -15.62
C LYS A 111 9.28 -13.83 -14.40
N ILE A 112 8.57 -13.75 -13.28
CA ILE A 112 8.88 -14.55 -12.08
C ILE A 112 8.62 -16.03 -12.39
N SER A 113 9.60 -16.87 -12.03
CA SER A 113 9.53 -18.32 -12.24
C SER A 113 8.33 -18.96 -11.55
N SER A 114 7.72 -19.95 -12.20
CA SER A 114 6.66 -20.77 -11.62
C SER A 114 7.11 -21.58 -10.38
N GLU A 115 8.40 -21.78 -10.18
CA GLU A 115 8.97 -22.39 -8.97
C GLU A 115 8.63 -21.58 -7.71
N LEU A 116 8.41 -20.27 -7.86
CA LEU A 116 8.00 -19.40 -6.77
C LEU A 116 6.46 -19.28 -6.57
N ALA A 117 5.66 -20.09 -7.26
CA ALA A 117 4.20 -20.02 -7.11
C ALA A 117 3.72 -20.24 -5.65
N GLY A 118 4.48 -20.99 -4.85
CA GLY A 118 4.25 -21.17 -3.40
C GLY A 118 4.68 -19.99 -2.54
N CYS A 119 5.55 -19.12 -3.04
CA CYS A 119 6.17 -18.03 -2.28
C CYS A 119 5.12 -17.01 -1.81
N PRO A 120 5.09 -16.65 -0.50
CA PRO A 120 4.14 -15.68 0.02
C PRO A 120 4.18 -14.34 -0.72
N TYR A 121 5.36 -13.82 -1.02
CA TYR A 121 5.51 -12.55 -1.74
C TYR A 121 4.89 -12.57 -3.13
N VAL A 122 4.93 -13.72 -3.81
CA VAL A 122 4.32 -13.91 -5.14
C VAL A 122 2.80 -14.02 -5.01
N LYS A 123 2.30 -14.74 -4.00
CA LYS A 123 0.85 -14.84 -3.72
C LYS A 123 0.27 -13.48 -3.36
N ASP A 124 0.96 -12.72 -2.50
CA ASP A 124 0.54 -11.38 -2.11
C ASP A 124 0.57 -10.41 -3.30
N LEU A 125 1.61 -10.49 -4.15
CA LEU A 125 1.70 -9.74 -5.39
C LEU A 125 0.54 -10.06 -6.34
N ASP A 126 0.21 -11.35 -6.53
CA ASP A 126 -0.92 -11.78 -7.35
C ASP A 126 -2.26 -11.28 -6.78
N GLY A 127 -2.40 -11.29 -5.45
CA GLY A 127 -3.54 -10.70 -4.75
C GLY A 127 -3.70 -9.20 -5.03
N ILE A 128 -2.60 -8.44 -4.94
CA ILE A 128 -2.58 -7.01 -5.24
C ILE A 128 -2.94 -6.74 -6.72
N ILE A 129 -2.35 -7.48 -7.65
CA ILE A 129 -2.66 -7.34 -9.08
C ILE A 129 -4.15 -7.55 -9.31
N LYS A 130 -4.74 -8.60 -8.73
CA LYS A 130 -6.18 -8.87 -8.83
C LYS A 130 -7.03 -7.74 -8.25
N GLN A 131 -6.66 -7.19 -7.09
CA GLN A 131 -7.33 -6.04 -6.49
C GLN A 131 -7.27 -4.81 -7.42
N LEU A 132 -6.09 -4.50 -7.95
CA LEU A 132 -5.88 -3.40 -8.87
C LEU A 132 -6.67 -3.57 -10.19
N GLU A 133 -6.81 -4.80 -10.70
CA GLU A 133 -7.65 -5.10 -11.87
C GLU A 133 -9.12 -4.80 -11.63
N ASN A 134 -9.62 -5.01 -10.42
CA ASN A 134 -11.01 -4.75 -10.06
C ASN A 134 -11.35 -3.25 -9.95
N VAL A 135 -10.34 -2.40 -9.77
CA VAL A 135 -10.52 -0.95 -9.57
C VAL A 135 -9.91 -0.11 -10.70
N GLN A 136 -9.89 -0.65 -11.91
CA GLN A 136 -9.45 0.12 -13.09
C GLN A 136 -10.52 1.12 -13.54
N ILE A 137 -10.08 2.20 -14.20
CA ILE A 137 -10.99 3.16 -14.84
C ILE A 137 -11.91 2.41 -15.79
N GLY A 138 -13.21 2.72 -15.75
CA GLY A 138 -14.27 2.06 -16.50
C GLY A 138 -14.87 0.82 -15.82
N LYS A 139 -14.37 0.39 -14.67
CA LYS A 139 -14.98 -0.67 -13.85
C LYS A 139 -15.96 -0.09 -12.85
N VAL A 140 -16.96 -0.89 -12.49
CA VAL A 140 -17.85 -0.58 -11.38
C VAL A 140 -17.06 -0.66 -10.09
N ALA A 141 -17.13 0.39 -9.27
CA ALA A 141 -16.46 0.43 -7.98
C ALA A 141 -16.97 -0.69 -7.06
N PRO A 142 -16.08 -1.41 -6.37
CA PRO A 142 -16.48 -2.43 -5.39
C PRO A 142 -17.40 -1.85 -4.32
N GLU A 143 -18.47 -2.56 -3.99
CA GLU A 143 -19.41 -2.17 -2.95
C GLU A 143 -18.84 -2.38 -1.56
N PHE A 144 -19.18 -1.48 -0.64
CA PHE A 144 -18.82 -1.59 0.77
C PHE A 144 -19.86 -0.87 1.65
N SER A 145 -19.80 -1.17 2.95
CA SER A 145 -20.55 -0.43 3.98
C SER A 145 -19.65 -0.17 5.17
N LEU A 146 -19.66 1.03 5.70
CA LEU A 146 -18.90 1.46 6.88
C LEU A 146 -19.77 2.32 7.79
N PRO A 147 -19.51 2.36 9.11
CA PRO A 147 -20.18 3.29 9.99
C PRO A 147 -19.72 4.74 9.74
N ASP A 148 -20.67 5.67 9.82
CA ASP A 148 -20.41 7.10 9.82
C ASP A 148 -19.93 7.60 11.21
N THR A 149 -19.80 8.92 11.35
CA THR A 149 -19.39 9.56 12.61
C THR A 149 -20.38 9.34 13.76
N ALA A 150 -21.65 9.07 13.47
CA ALA A 150 -22.68 8.71 14.44
C ALA A 150 -22.77 7.20 14.72
N GLY A 151 -22.05 6.38 13.96
CA GLY A 151 -22.08 4.92 14.05
C GLY A 151 -23.18 4.27 13.18
N VAL A 152 -23.83 5.04 12.32
CA VAL A 152 -24.84 4.54 11.38
C VAL A 152 -24.13 3.94 10.16
N SER A 153 -24.54 2.73 9.76
CA SER A 153 -23.97 2.07 8.57
C SER A 153 -24.41 2.80 7.31
N VAL A 154 -23.43 3.15 6.48
CA VAL A 154 -23.63 3.83 5.19
C VAL A 154 -22.95 2.99 4.11
N SER A 155 -23.67 2.75 3.02
CA SER A 155 -23.21 1.96 1.87
C SER A 155 -22.78 2.87 0.72
N LEU A 156 -21.83 2.41 -0.09
CA LEU A 156 -21.47 3.15 -1.32
C LEU A 156 -22.68 3.33 -2.25
N SER A 157 -23.56 2.33 -2.33
CA SER A 157 -24.79 2.38 -3.12
C SER A 157 -25.75 3.49 -2.72
N ASP A 158 -25.68 4.03 -1.49
CA ASP A 158 -26.51 5.15 -1.04
C ASP A 158 -26.22 6.46 -1.79
N PHE A 159 -25.08 6.51 -2.48
CA PHE A 159 -24.64 7.67 -3.26
C PHE A 159 -24.88 7.51 -4.77
N ARG A 160 -25.53 6.44 -5.22
CA ARG A 160 -25.86 6.25 -6.65
C ARG A 160 -26.63 7.44 -7.19
N GLY A 161 -26.40 7.75 -8.45
CA GLY A 161 -26.97 8.93 -9.11
C GLY A 161 -26.14 10.20 -8.94
N LYS A 162 -25.06 10.17 -8.17
CA LYS A 162 -24.12 11.30 -7.98
C LYS A 162 -22.71 10.96 -8.45
N TYR A 163 -21.96 11.97 -8.84
CA TYR A 163 -20.51 11.88 -8.87
C TYR A 163 -20.00 11.79 -7.44
N VAL A 164 -19.13 10.83 -7.14
CA VAL A 164 -18.62 10.57 -5.79
C VAL A 164 -17.11 10.54 -5.81
N LEU A 165 -16.47 11.39 -5.02
CA LEU A 165 -15.05 11.26 -4.71
C LEU A 165 -14.89 10.43 -3.44
N LEU A 166 -14.44 9.18 -3.55
CA LEU A 166 -13.99 8.39 -2.42
C LEU A 166 -12.58 8.89 -2.04
N ASP A 167 -12.46 9.51 -0.87
CA ASP A 167 -11.21 10.11 -0.40
C ASP A 167 -10.67 9.34 0.80
N PHE A 168 -9.55 8.63 0.59
CA PHE A 168 -8.85 7.85 1.62
C PHE A 168 -7.83 8.73 2.32
N TRP A 169 -8.03 8.95 3.61
CA TRP A 169 -7.25 9.88 4.41
C TRP A 169 -7.12 9.45 5.87
N ALA A 170 -6.44 10.24 6.70
CA ALA A 170 -6.46 10.09 8.15
C ALA A 170 -6.05 11.40 8.86
N SER A 171 -6.46 11.54 10.12
CA SER A 171 -6.08 12.69 10.95
C SER A 171 -4.57 12.81 11.19
N TRP A 172 -3.88 11.68 11.24
CA TRP A 172 -2.43 11.53 11.43
C TRP A 172 -1.61 11.62 10.13
N CYS A 173 -2.23 11.85 8.97
CA CYS A 173 -1.59 11.91 7.66
C CYS A 173 -1.26 13.37 7.25
N PRO A 174 -0.02 13.88 7.43
CA PRO A 174 0.29 15.26 7.08
C PRO A 174 0.08 15.62 5.61
N PRO A 175 0.40 14.74 4.62
CA PRO A 175 0.10 15.04 3.22
C PRO A 175 -1.42 15.18 2.97
N CYS A 176 -2.26 14.32 3.58
CA CYS A 176 -3.72 14.40 3.47
C CYS A 176 -4.23 15.74 3.99
N ARG A 177 -3.76 16.15 5.18
CA ARG A 177 -4.14 17.42 5.83
C ARG A 177 -3.73 18.64 4.99
N ARG A 178 -2.61 18.54 4.24
CA ARG A 178 -2.21 19.59 3.30
C ARG A 178 -3.08 19.66 2.04
N GLU A 179 -3.62 18.52 1.61
CA GLU A 179 -4.52 18.44 0.45
C GLU A 179 -5.96 18.83 0.80
N ASN A 180 -6.42 18.67 2.04
CA ASN A 180 -7.79 18.95 2.47
C ASN A 180 -8.33 20.33 2.07
N PRO A 181 -7.60 21.46 2.15
CA PRO A 181 -8.09 22.73 1.66
C PRO A 181 -8.46 22.74 0.17
N ASN A 182 -7.73 22.01 -0.65
CA ASN A 182 -8.01 21.84 -2.07
C ASN A 182 -9.29 20.99 -2.29
N VAL A 183 -9.44 19.92 -1.52
CA VAL A 183 -10.64 19.07 -1.55
C VAL A 183 -11.87 19.84 -1.08
N VAL A 184 -11.77 20.67 -0.04
CA VAL A 184 -12.83 21.58 0.44
C VAL A 184 -13.24 22.56 -0.65
N LYS A 185 -12.28 23.14 -1.37
CA LYS A 185 -12.56 24.04 -2.50
C LYS A 185 -13.36 23.31 -3.59
N ALA A 186 -12.92 22.11 -3.97
CA ALA A 186 -13.63 21.28 -4.95
C ALA A 186 -15.05 20.94 -4.49
N PHE A 187 -15.24 20.54 -3.23
CA PHE A 187 -16.57 20.26 -2.67
C PHE A 187 -17.50 21.48 -2.76
N ASN A 188 -17.03 22.63 -2.31
CA ASN A 188 -17.84 23.85 -2.32
C ASN A 188 -18.22 24.31 -3.73
N GLU A 189 -17.38 24.06 -4.74
CA GLU A 189 -17.64 24.41 -6.14
C GLU A 189 -18.68 23.48 -6.79
N TYR A 190 -18.72 22.19 -6.40
CA TYR A 190 -19.49 21.17 -7.10
C TYR A 190 -20.62 20.52 -6.29
N LYS A 191 -20.76 20.73 -4.96
CA LYS A 191 -21.77 20.10 -4.09
C LYS A 191 -23.20 20.27 -4.58
N ASP A 192 -23.50 21.39 -5.24
CA ASP A 192 -24.82 21.71 -5.78
C ASP A 192 -24.99 21.23 -7.25
N LYS A 193 -23.99 20.54 -7.80
CA LYS A 193 -23.94 20.03 -9.18
C LYS A 193 -23.91 18.50 -9.23
N ASN A 194 -24.72 17.87 -8.41
CA ASN A 194 -24.80 16.40 -8.33
C ASN A 194 -23.46 15.71 -7.97
N PHE A 195 -22.66 16.33 -7.10
CA PHE A 195 -21.37 15.83 -6.62
C PHE A 195 -21.36 15.71 -5.10
N THR A 196 -20.68 14.70 -4.59
CA THR A 196 -20.38 14.58 -3.17
C THR A 196 -19.02 13.94 -2.95
N ILE A 197 -18.54 14.02 -1.71
CA ILE A 197 -17.32 13.33 -1.26
C ILE A 197 -17.73 12.33 -0.16
N VAL A 198 -17.07 11.20 -0.12
CA VAL A 198 -17.13 10.22 0.96
C VAL A 198 -15.71 10.03 1.46
N GLY A 199 -15.41 10.58 2.64
CA GLY A 199 -14.12 10.45 3.29
C GLY A 199 -14.02 9.10 4.00
N ILE A 200 -13.08 8.27 3.60
CA ILE A 200 -12.80 6.97 4.21
C ILE A 200 -11.55 7.13 5.07
N SER A 201 -11.75 7.13 6.40
CA SER A 201 -10.66 7.38 7.34
C SER A 201 -9.98 6.10 7.81
N LEU A 202 -8.64 6.12 7.80
CA LEU A 202 -7.77 5.09 8.36
C LEU A 202 -7.35 5.44 9.81
N ASP A 203 -8.18 6.12 10.56
CA ASP A 203 -7.91 6.40 11.97
C ASP A 203 -8.19 5.19 12.88
N LYS A 204 -7.51 5.12 14.03
CA LYS A 204 -7.85 4.22 15.16
C LYS A 204 -8.57 4.97 16.28
N ASP A 205 -8.39 6.28 16.34
CA ASP A 205 -8.90 7.15 17.41
C ASP A 205 -10.02 8.04 16.87
N LYS A 206 -11.24 7.72 17.28
CA LYS A 206 -12.43 8.46 16.87
C LYS A 206 -12.35 9.95 17.25
N SER A 207 -11.76 10.28 18.40
CA SER A 207 -11.71 11.67 18.86
C SER A 207 -10.77 12.53 18.01
N LYS A 208 -9.62 11.97 17.61
CA LYS A 208 -8.67 12.62 16.70
C LYS A 208 -9.25 12.78 15.30
N TRP A 209 -9.94 11.73 14.80
CA TRP A 209 -10.65 11.77 13.53
C TRP A 209 -11.71 12.88 13.51
N MET A 210 -12.61 12.91 14.51
CA MET A 210 -13.65 13.94 14.61
C MET A 210 -13.07 15.34 14.72
N LYS A 211 -11.99 15.50 15.51
CA LYS A 211 -11.29 16.77 15.62
C LYS A 211 -10.72 17.23 14.27
N ALA A 212 -10.09 16.32 13.52
CA ALA A 212 -9.52 16.65 12.23
C ALA A 212 -10.58 17.05 11.19
N ILE A 213 -11.76 16.37 11.18
CA ILE A 213 -12.91 16.77 10.35
C ILE A 213 -13.32 18.22 10.65
N ALA A 214 -13.42 18.57 11.93
CA ALA A 214 -13.79 19.92 12.34
C ALA A 214 -12.70 20.96 12.01
N ASP A 215 -11.45 20.67 12.34
CA ASP A 215 -10.31 21.58 12.10
C ASP A 215 -10.15 21.93 10.62
N ASP A 216 -10.34 20.96 9.73
CA ASP A 216 -10.18 21.13 8.28
C ASP A 216 -11.48 21.51 7.55
N ASN A 217 -12.60 21.67 8.26
CA ASN A 217 -13.94 22.02 7.72
C ASN A 217 -14.41 21.04 6.64
N LEU A 218 -14.29 19.74 6.89
CA LEU A 218 -14.67 18.69 5.94
C LEU A 218 -16.19 18.43 6.06
N ALA A 219 -16.98 19.11 5.24
CA ALA A 219 -18.44 19.17 5.36
C ALA A 219 -19.20 18.09 4.56
N TRP A 220 -18.65 16.90 4.41
CA TRP A 220 -19.23 15.76 3.70
C TRP A 220 -19.35 14.51 4.58
N THR A 221 -19.82 13.41 4.04
CA THR A 221 -19.95 12.14 4.76
C THR A 221 -18.56 11.53 5.03
N HIS A 222 -18.32 11.16 6.28
CA HIS A 222 -17.11 10.50 6.70
C HIS A 222 -17.39 9.13 7.29
N LEU A 223 -16.65 8.13 6.85
CA LEU A 223 -16.82 6.73 7.22
C LEU A 223 -15.50 6.16 7.78
N SER A 224 -15.58 5.30 8.79
CA SER A 224 -14.42 4.57 9.33
C SER A 224 -14.86 3.41 10.21
N ASP A 225 -14.16 2.27 10.10
CA ASP A 225 -14.25 1.17 11.06
C ASP A 225 -13.23 1.25 12.19
N LEU A 226 -12.41 2.31 12.20
CA LEU A 226 -11.34 2.59 13.17
C LEU A 226 -10.28 1.48 13.25
N LYS A 227 -10.08 0.73 12.18
CA LYS A 227 -9.12 -0.39 12.13
C LYS A 227 -7.77 -0.04 11.51
N TYR A 228 -7.54 1.22 11.14
CA TYR A 228 -6.28 1.61 10.50
C TYR A 228 -6.07 0.88 9.18
N TRP A 229 -4.87 0.33 8.94
CA TRP A 229 -4.57 -0.49 7.76
C TRP A 229 -5.16 -1.92 7.83
N ASP A 230 -5.73 -2.32 8.98
CA ASP A 230 -6.46 -3.60 9.12
C ASP A 230 -7.91 -3.50 8.59
N SER A 231 -8.35 -2.32 8.15
CA SER A 231 -9.60 -2.13 7.43
C SER A 231 -9.54 -2.83 6.06
N GLU A 232 -10.61 -3.52 5.68
CA GLU A 232 -10.69 -4.21 4.40
C GLU A 232 -10.86 -3.24 3.21
N ILE A 233 -11.37 -2.03 3.44
CA ILE A 233 -11.77 -1.13 2.36
C ILE A 233 -10.57 -0.56 1.59
N PRO A 234 -9.46 -0.11 2.23
CA PRO A 234 -8.26 0.29 1.50
C PRO A 234 -7.73 -0.84 0.61
N ALA A 235 -7.66 -2.08 1.11
CA ALA A 235 -7.22 -3.24 0.34
C ALA A 235 -8.16 -3.53 -0.84
N LEU A 236 -9.50 -3.46 -0.64
CA LEU A 236 -10.51 -3.64 -1.67
C LEU A 236 -10.32 -2.69 -2.85
N TYR A 237 -9.88 -1.46 -2.59
CA TYR A 237 -9.59 -0.42 -3.58
C TYR A 237 -8.12 -0.37 -4.04
N GLY A 238 -7.29 -1.31 -3.58
CA GLY A 238 -5.86 -1.35 -3.88
C GLY A 238 -5.08 -0.16 -3.30
N VAL A 239 -5.62 0.48 -2.24
CA VAL A 239 -5.00 1.62 -1.56
C VAL A 239 -3.96 1.10 -0.56
N ARG A 240 -2.69 1.45 -0.77
CA ARG A 240 -1.55 1.07 0.07
C ARG A 240 -0.81 2.26 0.65
N GLY A 241 -1.26 3.46 0.36
CA GLY A 241 -0.75 4.72 0.89
C GLY A 241 -1.82 5.79 0.80
N ILE A 242 -1.76 6.79 1.66
CA ILE A 242 -2.66 7.94 1.68
C ILE A 242 -1.86 9.26 1.61
N PRO A 243 -2.41 10.33 0.97
CA PRO A 243 -3.75 10.40 0.38
C PRO A 243 -3.90 9.55 -0.87
N ALA A 244 -5.10 9.00 -1.06
CA ALA A 244 -5.52 8.32 -2.28
C ALA A 244 -6.99 8.61 -2.53
N ASN A 245 -7.43 8.62 -3.78
CA ASN A 245 -8.83 8.81 -4.08
C ASN A 245 -9.29 8.08 -5.34
N VAL A 246 -10.60 7.89 -5.43
CA VAL A 246 -11.28 7.30 -6.59
C VAL A 246 -12.49 8.14 -6.91
N LEU A 247 -12.58 8.66 -8.12
CA LEU A 247 -13.75 9.42 -8.60
C LEU A 247 -14.69 8.47 -9.35
N LEU A 248 -15.94 8.47 -8.94
CA LEU A 248 -17.01 7.68 -9.52
C LEU A 248 -18.00 8.58 -10.27
N ASP A 249 -18.56 8.06 -11.35
CA ASP A 249 -19.72 8.66 -12.02
C ASP A 249 -21.04 8.27 -11.33
N PRO A 250 -22.20 8.80 -11.77
CA PRO A 250 -23.51 8.48 -11.18
C PRO A 250 -23.90 6.99 -11.24
N ASP A 251 -23.37 6.23 -12.19
CA ASP A 251 -23.58 4.79 -12.31
C ASP A 251 -22.62 3.97 -11.43
N GLY A 252 -21.67 4.65 -10.77
CA GLY A 252 -20.65 4.06 -9.92
C GLY A 252 -19.47 3.49 -10.68
N LEU A 253 -19.26 3.89 -11.94
CA LEU A 253 -18.05 3.57 -12.68
C LEU A 253 -16.89 4.45 -12.22
N ILE A 254 -15.71 3.86 -12.10
CA ILE A 254 -14.48 4.59 -11.79
C ILE A 254 -14.08 5.41 -13.02
N VAL A 255 -14.01 6.72 -12.88
CA VAL A 255 -13.65 7.66 -13.96
C VAL A 255 -12.29 8.31 -13.77
N ALA A 256 -11.75 8.30 -12.54
CA ALA A 256 -10.38 8.73 -12.26
C ALA A 256 -9.89 8.14 -10.92
N LYS A 257 -8.57 8.15 -10.72
CA LYS A 257 -7.91 7.70 -9.47
C LYS A 257 -6.73 8.60 -9.16
N ASN A 258 -6.48 8.79 -7.85
CA ASN A 258 -5.30 9.49 -7.32
C ASN A 258 -5.08 10.87 -7.94
N ILE A 259 -6.18 11.61 -8.12
CA ILE A 259 -6.17 12.99 -8.64
C ILE A 259 -6.13 13.97 -7.47
N THR A 260 -5.14 14.88 -7.47
CA THR A 260 -4.91 15.87 -6.40
C THR A 260 -4.65 17.25 -6.99
N GLY A 261 -4.67 18.29 -6.15
CA GLY A 261 -4.36 19.64 -6.57
C GLY A 261 -5.19 20.09 -7.78
N GLU A 262 -4.54 20.68 -8.77
CA GLU A 262 -5.19 21.19 -9.99
C GLU A 262 -5.83 20.08 -10.83
N ASP A 263 -5.30 18.85 -10.81
CA ASP A 263 -5.83 17.75 -11.62
C ASP A 263 -7.20 17.28 -11.12
N LEU A 264 -7.47 17.39 -9.80
CA LEU A 264 -8.80 17.18 -9.25
C LEU A 264 -9.82 18.17 -9.87
N HIS A 265 -9.51 19.47 -9.87
CA HIS A 265 -10.41 20.49 -10.43
C HIS A 265 -10.58 20.33 -11.93
N LYS A 266 -9.52 20.05 -12.69
CA LYS A 266 -9.60 19.78 -14.14
C LYS A 266 -10.53 18.61 -14.42
N LYS A 267 -10.37 17.50 -13.69
CA LYS A 267 -11.19 16.29 -13.91
C LYS A 267 -12.65 16.53 -13.54
N LEU A 268 -12.93 17.17 -12.41
CA LEU A 268 -14.32 17.51 -12.04
C LEU A 268 -14.98 18.40 -13.08
N LYS A 269 -14.27 19.42 -13.58
CA LYS A 269 -14.77 20.29 -14.66
C LYS A 269 -15.03 19.56 -15.98
N GLU A 270 -14.25 18.52 -16.27
CA GLU A 270 -14.43 17.67 -17.46
C GLU A 270 -15.72 16.83 -17.38
N VAL A 271 -15.98 16.22 -16.22
CA VAL A 271 -17.03 15.22 -16.07
C VAL A 271 -18.35 15.80 -15.55
N ILE A 272 -18.31 16.86 -14.74
CA ILE A 272 -19.50 17.52 -14.18
C ILE A 272 -19.82 18.77 -15.01
N LYS A 273 -20.95 18.73 -15.72
CA LYS A 273 -21.43 19.82 -16.60
C LYS A 273 -22.41 20.75 -15.89
#